data_152bd2484b56b3de8ad5d045b42306dc
#
_entry.id   152bd2484b56b3de8ad5d045b42306dc
#
_cell.length_a   1.000
_cell.length_b   1.000
_cell.length_c   1.000
_cell.angle_alpha   90.00
_cell.angle_beta   90.00
_cell.angle_gamma   90.00
#
_symmetry.space_group_name_H-M   'P 1'
#
loop_
_entity.id
_entity.type
_entity.pdbx_description
1 polymer ?
#
loop_
_entity_poly.entity_id
_entity_poly.type
_entity_poly.pdbx_seq_one_letter_code
_entity_poly.pdbx_strand_id
1 'polypeptide(L)'
;MKVLFLDAYNLIYRARSGFTQGEYPIIYNFFRGVRPLVEKFSPDKVYFALEGFPKFRKQLTEGNYKGNRKSAGDEFHRQKAAIINIVSELFPFDTVKHPDLECDDTIATLAIQHASKGHEVTIISSDSDFIQLLNIERYDIQIYNPVKKKYFEVPEYDYVTWKALRGDPTDNIPGIPGIGDKTATKLCNDPIKMKALLENKEKREIFERNLNLIRLVDFSNDMSKLESKTGSGDFDMIQQTFEDLGFDSMLKEKTWNKYVKTFEGLQWCTYQMKYKKLCEA
;
A
#
# COMPACT_ATOMS: atom_id res chain seq x y z
N MET A 1 -11.24 -9.87 13.29
CA MET A 1 -11.38 -9.77 11.83
C MET A 1 -10.01 -9.87 11.18
N LYS A 2 -9.98 -10.46 9.98
CA LYS A 2 -8.81 -10.41 9.08
C LYS A 2 -8.98 -9.24 8.11
N VAL A 3 -8.07 -8.31 8.14
CA VAL A 3 -8.12 -7.11 7.30
C VAL A 3 -6.95 -7.13 6.34
N LEU A 4 -7.24 -6.98 5.05
CA LEU A 4 -6.26 -6.96 3.98
C LEU A 4 -6.17 -5.56 3.38
N PHE A 5 -4.96 -5.00 3.36
CA PHE A 5 -4.66 -3.76 2.67
C PHE A 5 -3.95 -4.05 1.35
N LEU A 6 -4.50 -3.56 0.27
CA LEU A 6 -3.90 -3.61 -1.05
C LEU A 6 -3.30 -2.23 -1.38
N ASP A 7 -1.99 -2.18 -1.51
CA ASP A 7 -1.29 -1.03 -2.08
C ASP A 7 -1.60 -0.98 -3.59
N ALA A 8 -2.56 -0.13 -3.95
CA ALA A 8 -3.11 -0.07 -5.30
C ALA A 8 -2.05 0.21 -6.35
N TYR A 9 -1.20 1.20 -6.10
CA TYR A 9 -0.19 1.61 -7.08
C TYR A 9 0.90 0.56 -7.24
N ASN A 10 1.35 -0.05 -6.15
CA ASN A 10 2.33 -1.14 -6.19
C ASN A 10 1.82 -2.32 -7.04
N LEU A 11 0.56 -2.72 -6.82
CA LEU A 11 -0.06 -3.82 -7.56
C LEU A 11 -0.31 -3.47 -9.03
N ILE A 12 -0.74 -2.24 -9.34
CA ILE A 12 -0.97 -1.78 -10.72
C ILE A 12 0.37 -1.67 -11.47
N TYR A 13 1.42 -1.11 -10.84
CA TYR A 13 2.75 -1.08 -11.44
C TYR A 13 3.29 -2.47 -11.72
N ARG A 14 3.08 -3.42 -10.81
CA ARG A 14 3.45 -4.83 -11.01
C ARG A 14 2.71 -5.45 -12.20
N ALA A 15 1.46 -5.08 -12.43
CA ALA A 15 0.66 -5.61 -13.54
C ALA A 15 1.23 -5.26 -14.93
N ARG A 16 2.09 -4.23 -15.03
CA ARG A 16 2.81 -3.88 -16.28
C ARG A 16 3.79 -4.98 -16.75
N SER A 17 4.35 -5.73 -15.81
CA SER A 17 5.38 -6.75 -16.09
C SER A 17 4.79 -8.12 -16.37
N GLY A 18 3.47 -8.23 -16.53
CA GLY A 18 2.77 -9.48 -16.80
C GLY A 18 2.63 -9.78 -18.30
N PHE A 19 1.55 -10.47 -18.62
CA PHE A 19 1.16 -10.77 -19.99
C PHE A 19 0.91 -9.48 -20.78
N THR A 20 1.45 -9.39 -22.01
CA THR A 20 1.46 -8.14 -22.80
C THR A 20 0.55 -8.17 -24.04
N GLN A 21 -0.16 -9.28 -24.28
CA GLN A 21 -1.07 -9.40 -25.42
C GLN A 21 -2.46 -8.84 -25.08
N GLY A 22 -3.22 -8.43 -26.07
CA GLY A 22 -4.53 -7.83 -25.94
C GLY A 22 -4.46 -6.32 -25.81
N GLU A 23 -5.64 -5.68 -25.83
CA GLU A 23 -5.79 -4.23 -25.81
C GLU A 23 -5.56 -3.64 -24.41
N TYR A 24 -5.93 -4.40 -23.35
CA TYR A 24 -5.88 -3.94 -21.97
C TYR A 24 -5.04 -4.86 -21.06
N PRO A 25 -3.75 -5.07 -21.37
CA PRO A 25 -2.93 -6.08 -20.68
C PRO A 25 -2.71 -5.76 -19.19
N ILE A 26 -2.63 -4.49 -18.81
CA ILE A 26 -2.41 -4.09 -17.41
C ILE A 26 -3.67 -4.36 -16.59
N ILE A 27 -4.85 -4.06 -17.11
CA ILE A 27 -6.13 -4.33 -16.48
C ILE A 27 -6.29 -5.85 -16.27
N TYR A 28 -6.06 -6.63 -17.34
CA TYR A 28 -6.11 -8.08 -17.29
C TYR A 28 -5.18 -8.67 -16.21
N ASN A 29 -3.92 -8.26 -16.23
CA ASN A 29 -2.92 -8.74 -15.28
C ASN A 29 -3.26 -8.38 -13.84
N PHE A 30 -3.80 -7.18 -13.61
CA PHE A 30 -4.22 -6.73 -12.29
C PHE A 30 -5.33 -7.64 -11.73
N PHE A 31 -6.45 -7.80 -12.45
CA PHE A 31 -7.58 -8.60 -11.97
C PHE A 31 -7.26 -10.09 -11.87
N ARG A 32 -6.42 -10.61 -12.78
CA ARG A 32 -5.89 -11.97 -12.68
C ARG A 32 -4.99 -12.14 -11.45
N GLY A 33 -4.23 -11.11 -11.09
CA GLY A 33 -3.26 -11.15 -9.99
C GLY A 33 -3.85 -10.89 -8.59
N VAL A 34 -4.92 -10.07 -8.49
CA VAL A 34 -5.51 -9.72 -7.19
C VAL A 34 -6.31 -10.88 -6.57
N ARG A 35 -7.03 -11.66 -7.39
CA ARG A 35 -7.84 -12.80 -6.90
C ARG A 35 -7.02 -13.79 -6.07
N PRO A 36 -5.88 -14.33 -6.55
CA PRO A 36 -5.09 -15.27 -5.74
C PRO A 36 -4.57 -14.68 -4.42
N LEU A 37 -4.38 -13.38 -4.35
CA LEU A 37 -3.99 -12.72 -3.11
C LEU A 37 -5.14 -12.72 -2.11
N VAL A 38 -6.35 -12.30 -2.54
CA VAL A 38 -7.53 -12.32 -1.67
C VAL A 38 -7.87 -13.77 -1.26
N GLU A 39 -7.82 -14.73 -2.19
CA GLU A 39 -8.04 -16.16 -1.89
C GLU A 39 -7.04 -16.69 -0.85
N LYS A 40 -5.75 -16.32 -0.97
CA LYS A 40 -4.70 -16.77 -0.05
C LYS A 40 -4.92 -16.31 1.39
N PHE A 41 -5.31 -15.07 1.57
CA PHE A 41 -5.44 -14.47 2.89
C PHE A 41 -6.85 -14.60 3.47
N SER A 42 -7.86 -14.91 2.63
CA SER A 42 -9.26 -15.08 3.03
C SER A 42 -9.70 -14.01 4.04
N PRO A 43 -9.58 -12.71 3.68
CA PRO A 43 -9.89 -11.62 4.59
C PRO A 43 -11.40 -11.46 4.79
N ASP A 44 -11.78 -10.90 5.93
CA ASP A 44 -13.14 -10.43 6.18
C ASP A 44 -13.39 -9.06 5.52
N LYS A 45 -12.32 -8.26 5.35
CA LYS A 45 -12.37 -6.91 4.80
C LYS A 45 -11.14 -6.60 3.96
N VAL A 46 -11.36 -5.92 2.81
CA VAL A 46 -10.30 -5.47 1.91
C VAL A 46 -10.34 -3.97 1.76
N TYR A 47 -9.19 -3.33 1.98
CA TYR A 47 -8.95 -1.94 1.64
C TYR A 47 -8.10 -1.84 0.37
N PHE A 48 -8.54 -1.00 -0.56
CA PHE A 48 -7.78 -0.62 -1.76
C PHE A 48 -7.33 0.82 -1.61
N ALA A 49 -6.06 1.01 -1.22
CA ALA A 49 -5.55 2.33 -0.88
C ALA A 49 -4.97 3.05 -2.11
N LEU A 50 -5.46 4.26 -2.34
CA LEU A 50 -5.06 5.10 -3.46
C LEU A 50 -4.07 6.17 -3.03
N GLU A 51 -3.26 6.61 -3.99
CA GLU A 51 -2.27 7.67 -3.85
C GLU A 51 -2.95 9.03 -3.77
N GLY A 52 -2.57 9.82 -2.76
CA GLY A 52 -2.83 11.25 -2.73
C GLY A 52 -1.61 12.06 -3.14
N PHE A 53 -1.66 13.36 -2.91
CA PHE A 53 -0.52 14.25 -3.21
C PHE A 53 0.34 14.43 -1.95
N PRO A 54 1.64 14.05 -1.95
CA PRO A 54 2.50 14.13 -0.76
C PRO A 54 2.89 15.57 -0.44
N LYS A 55 1.92 16.39 -0.04
CA LYS A 55 2.05 17.83 0.13
C LYS A 55 3.19 18.22 1.06
N PHE A 56 3.24 17.62 2.24
CA PHE A 56 4.28 17.90 3.23
C PHE A 56 5.68 17.53 2.72
N ARG A 57 5.87 16.31 2.17
CA ARG A 57 7.16 15.87 1.63
C ARG A 57 7.63 16.73 0.47
N LYS A 58 6.70 17.16 -0.41
CA LYS A 58 6.98 18.10 -1.50
C LYS A 58 7.41 19.49 -0.99
N GLN A 59 6.76 20.00 0.04
CA GLN A 59 7.13 21.28 0.65
C GLN A 59 8.52 21.20 1.30
N LEU A 60 8.81 20.14 2.05
CA LEU A 60 10.08 19.94 2.74
C LEU A 60 11.29 19.80 1.79
N THR A 61 11.05 19.44 0.54
CA THR A 61 12.08 19.23 -0.49
C THR A 61 12.01 20.21 -1.66
N GLU A 62 11.28 21.32 -1.51
CA GLU A 62 11.08 22.31 -2.58
C GLU A 62 10.64 21.68 -3.92
N GLY A 63 9.80 20.64 -3.83
CA GLY A 63 9.29 19.90 -4.98
C GLY A 63 10.16 18.74 -5.49
N ASN A 64 11.36 18.55 -4.96
CA ASN A 64 12.31 17.52 -5.44
C ASN A 64 11.97 16.09 -4.98
N TYR A 65 11.06 15.90 -4.01
CA TYR A 65 10.62 14.59 -3.58
C TYR A 65 10.06 13.76 -4.74
N LYS A 66 10.62 12.58 -4.98
CA LYS A 66 10.31 11.71 -6.13
C LYS A 66 10.50 12.37 -7.50
N GLY A 67 11.31 13.45 -7.57
CA GLY A 67 11.52 14.23 -8.80
C GLY A 67 12.26 13.48 -9.90
N ASN A 68 12.99 12.42 -9.56
CA ASN A 68 13.70 11.54 -10.49
C ASN A 68 12.80 10.48 -11.17
N ARG A 69 11.53 10.35 -10.76
CA ARG A 69 10.60 9.36 -11.34
C ARG A 69 10.14 9.81 -12.73
N LYS A 70 10.32 8.94 -13.72
CA LYS A 70 9.84 9.14 -15.08
C LYS A 70 8.35 8.83 -15.18
N SER A 71 7.63 9.56 -16.05
CA SER A 71 6.24 9.24 -16.37
C SER A 71 6.14 7.82 -16.95
N ALA A 72 5.09 7.12 -16.55
CA ALA A 72 4.82 5.77 -17.02
C ALA A 72 4.14 5.71 -18.41
N GLY A 73 3.79 6.87 -18.99
CA GLY A 73 3.13 7.01 -20.29
C GLY A 73 1.60 6.99 -20.20
N ASP A 74 0.95 7.57 -21.21
CA ASP A 74 -0.49 7.81 -21.22
C ASP A 74 -1.31 6.53 -21.17
N GLU A 75 -0.86 5.49 -21.89
CA GLU A 75 -1.52 4.18 -21.88
C GLU A 75 -1.58 3.56 -20.50
N PHE A 76 -0.48 3.62 -19.76
CA PHE A 76 -0.47 3.17 -18.36
C PHE A 76 -1.45 3.97 -17.51
N HIS A 77 -1.46 5.29 -17.65
CA HIS A 77 -2.34 6.16 -16.87
C HIS A 77 -3.82 5.90 -17.17
N ARG A 78 -4.16 5.63 -18.43
CA ARG A 78 -5.51 5.27 -18.87
C ARG A 78 -5.97 3.94 -18.26
N GLN A 79 -5.16 2.88 -18.39
CA GLN A 79 -5.48 1.57 -17.81
C GLN A 79 -5.50 1.60 -16.27
N LYS A 80 -4.59 2.36 -15.63
CA LYS A 80 -4.62 2.59 -14.18
C LYS A 80 -5.93 3.23 -13.73
N ALA A 81 -6.38 4.27 -14.42
CA ALA A 81 -7.64 4.94 -14.09
C ALA A 81 -8.84 3.98 -14.23
N ALA A 82 -8.85 3.15 -15.28
CA ALA A 82 -9.88 2.13 -15.46
C ALA A 82 -9.88 1.10 -14.32
N ILE A 83 -8.71 0.59 -13.89
CA ILE A 83 -8.61 -0.33 -12.76
C ILE A 83 -9.19 0.31 -11.49
N ILE A 84 -8.80 1.54 -11.19
CA ILE A 84 -9.29 2.25 -10.00
C ILE A 84 -10.80 2.39 -10.06
N ASN A 85 -11.35 2.78 -11.20
CA ASN A 85 -12.80 2.93 -11.37
C ASN A 85 -13.53 1.60 -11.19
N ILE A 86 -13.11 0.53 -11.88
CA ILE A 86 -13.72 -0.80 -11.78
C ILE A 86 -13.68 -1.30 -10.33
N VAL A 87 -12.54 -1.16 -9.64
CA VAL A 87 -12.44 -1.61 -8.24
C VAL A 87 -13.33 -0.79 -7.33
N SER A 88 -13.30 0.53 -7.41
CA SER A 88 -14.04 1.41 -6.50
C SER A 88 -15.55 1.39 -6.72
N GLU A 89 -16.03 1.07 -7.93
CA GLU A 89 -17.45 0.97 -8.22
C GLU A 89 -18.01 -0.43 -8.01
N LEU A 90 -17.29 -1.46 -8.46
CA LEU A 90 -17.88 -2.79 -8.63
C LEU A 90 -17.36 -3.84 -7.63
N PHE A 91 -16.12 -3.74 -7.13
CA PHE A 91 -15.60 -4.73 -6.20
C PHE A 91 -16.05 -4.46 -4.76
N PRO A 92 -16.26 -5.50 -3.93
CA PRO A 92 -16.65 -5.33 -2.53
C PRO A 92 -15.46 -4.91 -1.65
N PHE A 93 -14.72 -3.88 -2.08
CA PHE A 93 -13.58 -3.31 -1.38
C PHE A 93 -13.91 -1.92 -0.87
N ASP A 94 -13.28 -1.53 0.23
CA ASP A 94 -13.24 -0.13 0.64
C ASP A 94 -12.07 0.56 -0.04
N THR A 95 -12.36 1.36 -1.05
CA THR A 95 -11.38 2.24 -1.68
C THR A 95 -11.16 3.45 -0.78
N VAL A 96 -9.91 3.69 -0.37
CA VAL A 96 -9.54 4.76 0.55
C VAL A 96 -8.44 5.63 -0.02
N LYS A 97 -8.53 6.94 0.26
CA LYS A 97 -7.54 7.93 -0.17
C LYS A 97 -7.49 9.10 0.81
N HIS A 98 -6.30 9.55 1.16
CA HIS A 98 -6.11 10.86 1.79
C HIS A 98 -5.57 11.83 0.74
N PRO A 99 -6.22 13.00 0.48
CA PRO A 99 -5.84 13.88 -0.65
C PRO A 99 -4.43 14.46 -0.55
N ASP A 100 -3.95 14.73 0.67
CA ASP A 100 -2.67 15.40 0.95
C ASP A 100 -1.52 14.43 1.30
N LEU A 101 -1.77 13.11 1.37
CA LEU A 101 -0.82 12.08 1.81
C LEU A 101 -0.65 10.96 0.77
N GLU A 102 0.41 10.19 0.90
CA GLU A 102 0.65 8.99 0.07
C GLU A 102 -0.22 7.82 0.53
N CYS A 103 -0.38 6.81 -0.34
CA CYS A 103 -1.13 5.60 0.02
C CYS A 103 -0.49 4.88 1.22
N ASP A 104 0.83 4.94 1.36
CA ASP A 104 1.58 4.30 2.44
C ASP A 104 1.20 4.87 3.81
N ASP A 105 1.05 6.21 3.91
CA ASP A 105 0.59 6.89 5.12
C ASP A 105 -0.85 6.48 5.47
N THR A 106 -1.71 6.38 4.44
CA THR A 106 -3.11 5.97 4.59
C THR A 106 -3.20 4.53 5.06
N ILE A 107 -2.45 3.61 4.44
CA ILE A 107 -2.38 2.20 4.85
C ILE A 107 -1.87 2.09 6.28
N ALA A 108 -0.76 2.77 6.61
CA ALA A 108 -0.15 2.69 7.94
C ALA A 108 -1.11 3.12 9.05
N THR A 109 -1.77 4.28 8.88
CA THR A 109 -2.72 4.80 9.86
C THR A 109 -3.89 3.84 10.07
N LEU A 110 -4.51 3.37 8.99
CA LEU A 110 -5.65 2.45 9.08
C LEU A 110 -5.24 1.06 9.61
N ALA A 111 -4.07 0.55 9.20
CA ALA A 111 -3.53 -0.72 9.68
C ALA A 111 -3.32 -0.71 11.20
N ILE A 112 -2.71 0.36 11.74
CA ILE A 112 -2.53 0.54 13.18
C ILE A 112 -3.89 0.64 13.89
N GLN A 113 -4.86 1.37 13.35
CA GLN A 113 -6.20 1.47 13.92
C GLN A 113 -6.93 0.12 13.98
N HIS A 114 -6.80 -0.71 12.94
CA HIS A 114 -7.37 -2.05 12.95
C HIS A 114 -6.65 -2.97 13.94
N ALA A 115 -5.32 -2.97 13.91
CA ALA A 115 -4.52 -3.79 14.81
C ALA A 115 -4.72 -3.42 16.29
N SER A 116 -4.90 -2.13 16.61
CA SER A 116 -5.22 -1.67 17.96
C SER A 116 -6.57 -2.18 18.49
N LYS A 117 -7.48 -2.57 17.59
CA LYS A 117 -8.76 -3.21 17.91
C LYS A 117 -8.68 -4.73 17.97
N GLY A 118 -7.48 -5.32 17.89
CA GLY A 118 -7.25 -6.76 17.90
C GLY A 118 -7.59 -7.47 16.59
N HIS A 119 -7.56 -6.76 15.47
CA HIS A 119 -7.71 -7.38 14.16
C HIS A 119 -6.37 -7.88 13.62
N GLU A 120 -6.37 -9.01 12.94
CA GLU A 120 -5.24 -9.49 12.15
C GLU A 120 -5.11 -8.62 10.89
N VAL A 121 -3.96 -8.00 10.69
CA VAL A 121 -3.75 -7.07 9.56
C VAL A 121 -2.68 -7.61 8.63
N THR A 122 -3.00 -7.71 7.34
CA THR A 122 -2.02 -8.03 6.30
C THR A 122 -1.97 -6.90 5.27
N ILE A 123 -0.77 -6.40 4.98
CA ILE A 123 -0.51 -5.41 3.93
C ILE A 123 0.14 -6.12 2.74
N ILE A 124 -0.41 -5.94 1.55
CA ILE A 124 0.13 -6.46 0.30
C ILE A 124 0.88 -5.34 -0.42
N SER A 125 2.18 -5.34 -0.28
CA SER A 125 3.07 -4.40 -0.99
C SER A 125 4.47 -4.98 -1.15
N SER A 126 5.20 -4.57 -2.17
CA SER A 126 6.64 -4.80 -2.31
C SER A 126 7.48 -3.67 -1.72
N ASP A 127 6.85 -2.61 -1.24
CA ASP A 127 7.53 -1.47 -0.64
C ASP A 127 8.07 -1.83 0.74
N SER A 128 9.34 -1.51 0.95
CA SER A 128 10.03 -1.78 2.22
C SER A 128 9.71 -0.74 3.29
N ASP A 129 9.06 0.38 2.96
CA ASP A 129 8.75 1.41 3.94
C ASP A 129 7.74 0.95 4.98
N PHE A 130 6.91 -0.04 4.63
CA PHE A 130 6.02 -0.69 5.57
C PHE A 130 6.73 -1.49 6.68
N ILE A 131 8.04 -1.81 6.56
CA ILE A 131 8.83 -2.46 7.62
C ILE A 131 8.73 -1.66 8.95
N GLN A 132 8.52 -0.34 8.88
CA GLN A 132 8.29 0.51 10.04
C GLN A 132 7.16 -0.01 10.95
N LEU A 133 6.17 -0.68 10.38
CA LEU A 133 5.01 -1.18 11.12
C LEU A 133 5.30 -2.50 11.85
N LEU A 134 6.33 -3.24 11.44
CA LEU A 134 6.72 -4.50 12.07
C LEU A 134 7.37 -4.30 13.45
N ASN A 135 7.93 -3.12 13.71
CA ASN A 135 8.57 -2.79 15.00
C ASN A 135 7.55 -2.44 16.10
N ILE A 136 6.25 -2.48 15.80
CA ILE A 136 5.20 -2.22 16.78
C ILE A 136 4.77 -3.56 17.41
N GLU A 137 5.58 -4.10 18.32
CA GLU A 137 5.44 -5.45 18.92
C GLU A 137 4.05 -5.80 19.46
N ARG A 138 3.26 -4.80 19.84
CA ARG A 138 1.90 -5.00 20.40
C ARG A 138 0.82 -5.26 19.33
N TYR A 139 1.14 -5.19 18.04
CA TYR A 139 0.17 -5.29 16.98
C TYR A 139 0.47 -6.47 16.05
N ASP A 140 -0.56 -7.21 15.67
CA ASP A 140 -0.47 -8.27 14.66
C ASP A 140 -0.62 -7.67 13.25
N ILE A 141 0.48 -7.10 12.74
CA ILE A 141 0.60 -6.55 11.40
C ILE A 141 1.63 -7.36 10.63
N GLN A 142 1.23 -7.91 9.49
CA GLN A 142 2.10 -8.65 8.59
C GLN A 142 2.18 -7.94 7.24
N ILE A 143 3.35 -7.97 6.61
CA ILE A 143 3.56 -7.36 5.30
C ILE A 143 4.00 -8.46 4.33
N TYR A 144 3.19 -8.71 3.32
CA TYR A 144 3.47 -9.73 2.31
C TYR A 144 3.93 -9.09 0.99
N ASN A 145 5.14 -9.45 0.57
CA ASN A 145 5.67 -9.04 -0.72
C ASN A 145 5.14 -9.98 -1.83
N PRO A 146 4.24 -9.51 -2.71
CA PRO A 146 3.64 -10.35 -3.74
C PRO A 146 4.59 -10.72 -4.89
N VAL A 147 5.71 -10.01 -5.02
CA VAL A 147 6.76 -10.31 -6.02
C VAL A 147 7.65 -11.43 -5.53
N LYS A 148 8.18 -11.30 -4.30
CA LYS A 148 9.04 -12.32 -3.67
C LYS A 148 8.24 -13.49 -3.09
N LYS A 149 6.92 -13.37 -3.00
CA LYS A 149 5.99 -14.36 -2.41
C LYS A 149 6.35 -14.74 -0.97
N LYS A 150 6.83 -13.77 -0.18
CA LYS A 150 7.22 -13.95 1.22
C LYS A 150 6.88 -12.73 2.06
N TYR A 151 6.82 -12.93 3.36
CA TYR A 151 6.69 -11.83 4.31
C TYR A 151 7.99 -11.06 4.44
N PHE A 152 7.87 -9.77 4.82
CA PHE A 152 9.01 -9.02 5.31
C PHE A 152 9.35 -9.46 6.73
N GLU A 153 10.62 -9.38 7.07
CA GLU A 153 11.16 -9.70 8.39
C GLU A 153 11.55 -8.41 9.11
N VAL A 154 11.46 -8.42 10.43
CA VAL A 154 11.91 -7.30 11.27
C VAL A 154 13.44 -7.25 11.20
N PRO A 155 14.04 -6.12 10.79
CA PRO A 155 15.49 -5.98 10.80
C PRO A 155 16.03 -5.85 12.24
N GLU A 156 17.32 -6.20 12.45
CA GLU A 156 18.00 -6.07 13.72
C GLU A 156 18.37 -4.61 14.09
N TYR A 157 17.78 -3.64 13.41
CA TYR A 157 18.00 -2.21 13.60
C TYR A 157 16.71 -1.42 13.36
N ASP A 158 16.62 -0.19 13.88
CA ASP A 158 15.53 0.72 13.56
C ASP A 158 15.58 1.14 12.09
N TYR A 159 14.60 0.66 11.32
CA TYR A 159 14.55 0.82 9.87
C TYR A 159 14.48 2.28 9.43
N VAL A 160 13.72 3.10 10.16
CA VAL A 160 13.56 4.54 9.82
C VAL A 160 14.87 5.28 10.04
N THR A 161 15.53 5.07 11.16
CA THR A 161 16.86 5.63 11.47
C THR A 161 17.89 5.19 10.44
N TRP A 162 17.91 3.89 10.11
CA TRP A 162 18.83 3.35 9.11
C TRP A 162 18.64 4.01 7.74
N LYS A 163 17.38 4.12 7.31
CA LYS A 163 17.04 4.71 6.02
C LYS A 163 17.32 6.23 6.01
N ALA A 164 17.08 6.93 7.11
CA ALA A 164 17.39 8.35 7.26
C ALA A 164 18.89 8.66 7.17
N LEU A 165 19.73 7.77 7.68
CA LEU A 165 21.20 7.88 7.60
C LEU A 165 21.71 7.69 6.17
N ARG A 166 21.26 6.60 5.49
CA ARG A 166 21.76 6.23 4.16
C ARG A 166 21.08 6.99 3.01
N GLY A 167 19.89 7.54 3.26
CA GLY A 167 19.01 8.10 2.25
C GLY A 167 18.17 7.06 1.50
N ASP A 168 17.34 7.56 0.60
CA ASP A 168 16.56 6.76 -0.35
C ASP A 168 16.68 7.32 -1.78
N PRO A 169 17.53 6.73 -2.62
CA PRO A 169 17.67 7.14 -4.00
C PRO A 169 16.37 6.98 -4.83
N THR A 170 15.49 6.03 -4.45
CA THR A 170 14.23 5.78 -5.14
C THR A 170 13.28 6.98 -5.02
N ASP A 171 13.32 7.62 -3.86
CA ASP A 171 12.49 8.80 -3.55
C ASP A 171 13.25 10.12 -3.66
N ASN A 172 14.47 10.06 -4.21
CA ASN A 172 15.34 11.22 -4.35
C ASN A 172 15.69 11.88 -3.01
N ILE A 173 15.91 11.06 -1.97
CA ILE A 173 16.32 11.50 -0.64
C ILE A 173 17.82 11.22 -0.46
N PRO A 174 18.69 12.23 -0.50
CA PRO A 174 20.12 12.03 -0.27
C PRO A 174 20.39 11.69 1.19
N GLY A 175 21.25 10.67 1.40
CA GLY A 175 21.74 10.31 2.72
C GLY A 175 22.84 11.23 3.22
N ILE A 176 23.32 10.96 4.43
CA ILE A 176 24.49 11.64 4.99
C ILE A 176 25.74 11.21 4.20
N PRO A 177 26.55 12.15 3.71
CA PRO A 177 27.76 11.83 2.94
C PRO A 177 28.68 10.85 3.68
N GLY A 178 29.11 9.79 2.98
CA GLY A 178 29.98 8.74 3.51
C GLY A 178 29.28 7.66 4.33
N ILE A 179 27.95 7.70 4.47
CA ILE A 179 27.18 6.69 5.19
C ILE A 179 26.41 5.81 4.19
N GLY A 180 26.93 4.61 3.96
CA GLY A 180 26.21 3.53 3.23
C GLY A 180 25.61 2.52 4.19
N ASP A 181 25.00 1.46 3.62
CA ASP A 181 24.23 0.43 4.35
C ASP A 181 24.92 -0.12 5.59
N LYS A 182 26.18 -0.57 5.45
CA LYS A 182 26.95 -1.17 6.55
C LYS A 182 27.24 -0.17 7.68
N THR A 183 27.53 1.08 7.33
CA THR A 183 27.82 2.14 8.31
C THR A 183 26.53 2.54 9.02
N ALA A 184 25.42 2.69 8.29
CA ALA A 184 24.12 2.99 8.86
C ALA A 184 23.69 1.91 9.87
N THR A 185 23.82 0.62 9.52
CA THR A 185 23.52 -0.50 10.44
C THR A 185 24.36 -0.44 11.73
N LYS A 186 25.65 -0.15 11.61
CA LYS A 186 26.54 -0.01 12.80
C LYS A 186 26.14 1.17 13.67
N LEU A 187 25.74 2.29 13.07
CA LEU A 187 25.31 3.49 13.80
C LEU A 187 23.97 3.29 14.52
N CYS A 188 23.03 2.60 13.90
CA CYS A 188 21.75 2.26 14.54
C CYS A 188 21.94 1.43 15.81
N ASN A 189 22.97 0.58 15.85
CA ASN A 189 23.24 -0.32 16.97
C ASN A 189 24.30 0.24 17.96
N ASP A 190 24.79 1.47 17.74
CA ASP A 190 25.79 2.11 18.60
C ASP A 190 25.38 3.55 18.95
N PRO A 191 24.62 3.73 20.06
CA PRO A 191 24.13 5.04 20.48
C PRO A 191 25.23 6.08 20.70
N ILE A 192 26.43 5.65 21.13
CA ILE A 192 27.56 6.57 21.38
C ILE A 192 28.06 7.14 20.05
N LYS A 193 28.30 6.28 19.06
CA LYS A 193 28.73 6.73 17.73
C LYS A 193 27.63 7.53 17.02
N MET A 194 26.38 7.15 17.19
CA MET A 194 25.25 7.91 16.66
C MET A 194 25.21 9.32 17.24
N LYS A 195 25.36 9.47 18.57
CA LYS A 195 25.43 10.78 19.22
C LYS A 195 26.58 11.62 18.68
N ALA A 196 27.79 11.05 18.62
CA ALA A 196 28.97 11.74 18.09
C ALA A 196 28.79 12.19 16.64
N LEU A 197 28.13 11.38 15.79
CA LEU A 197 27.80 11.77 14.42
C LEU A 197 26.91 13.01 14.38
N LEU A 198 25.88 13.05 15.26
CA LEU A 198 24.87 14.11 15.30
C LEU A 198 25.33 15.38 16.06
N GLU A 199 26.50 15.40 16.66
CA GLU A 199 27.15 16.62 17.14
C GLU A 199 27.52 17.55 15.98
N ASN A 200 27.80 17.00 14.80
CA ASN A 200 27.97 17.80 13.59
C ASN A 200 26.61 18.34 13.13
N LYS A 201 26.47 19.66 13.10
CA LYS A 201 25.22 20.37 12.79
C LYS A 201 24.65 19.98 11.42
N GLU A 202 25.48 19.98 10.38
CA GLU A 202 25.07 19.68 9.00
C GLU A 202 24.53 18.25 8.88
N LYS A 203 25.22 17.27 9.46
CA LYS A 203 24.79 15.86 9.46
C LYS A 203 23.49 15.67 10.23
N ARG A 204 23.31 16.36 11.34
CA ARG A 204 22.08 16.34 12.11
C ARG A 204 20.91 16.91 11.32
N GLU A 205 21.07 18.05 10.65
CA GLU A 205 20.04 18.66 9.81
C GLU A 205 19.59 17.73 8.66
N ILE A 206 20.55 17.06 8.00
CA ILE A 206 20.26 16.05 6.97
C ILE A 206 19.46 14.89 7.58
N PHE A 207 19.89 14.38 8.73
CA PHE A 207 19.26 13.25 9.40
C PHE A 207 17.81 13.58 9.81
N GLU A 208 17.58 14.71 10.46
CA GLU A 208 16.25 15.16 10.92
C GLU A 208 15.30 15.40 9.74
N ARG A 209 15.79 16.03 8.67
CA ARG A 209 15.02 16.18 7.42
C ARG A 209 14.63 14.81 6.86
N ASN A 210 15.57 13.88 6.76
CA ASN A 210 15.33 12.55 6.21
C ASN A 210 14.36 11.74 7.08
N LEU A 211 14.44 11.84 8.40
CA LEU A 211 13.45 11.24 9.30
C LEU A 211 12.03 11.70 8.98
N ASN A 212 11.85 13.00 8.76
CA ASN A 212 10.55 13.58 8.43
C ASN A 212 10.03 13.16 7.04
N LEU A 213 10.94 12.87 6.09
CA LEU A 213 10.56 12.39 4.76
C LEU A 213 10.21 10.89 4.74
N ILE A 214 10.88 10.09 5.57
CA ILE A 214 10.81 8.63 5.54
C ILE A 214 9.72 8.09 6.46
N ARG A 215 9.48 8.73 7.61
CA ARG A 215 8.43 8.29 8.54
C ARG A 215 7.07 8.31 7.87
N LEU A 216 6.32 7.24 8.09
CA LEU A 216 4.91 7.20 7.73
C LEU A 216 4.12 8.15 8.63
N VAL A 217 3.28 8.96 8.01
CA VAL A 217 2.50 9.98 8.72
C VAL A 217 1.29 9.32 9.37
N ASP A 218 1.14 9.50 10.68
CA ASP A 218 -0.08 9.13 11.40
C ASP A 218 -1.04 10.33 11.44
N PHE A 219 -2.21 10.16 10.82
CA PHE A 219 -3.29 11.15 10.83
C PHE A 219 -4.52 10.67 11.61
N SER A 220 -4.35 9.70 12.50
CA SER A 220 -5.45 9.12 13.31
C SER A 220 -6.22 10.15 14.13
N ASN A 221 -5.59 11.27 14.46
CA ASN A 221 -6.21 12.39 15.20
C ASN A 221 -7.11 13.28 14.33
N ASP A 222 -6.98 13.24 13.00
CA ASP A 222 -7.82 13.98 12.07
C ASP A 222 -8.12 13.15 10.81
N MET A 223 -9.18 12.37 10.90
CA MET A 223 -9.67 11.53 9.80
C MET A 223 -10.63 12.27 8.85
N SER A 224 -10.87 13.55 9.06
CA SER A 224 -11.89 14.32 8.33
C SER A 224 -11.63 14.40 6.82
N LYS A 225 -10.37 14.30 6.41
CA LYS A 225 -9.95 14.32 4.99
C LYS A 225 -9.88 12.95 4.35
N LEU A 226 -10.07 11.87 5.11
CA LEU A 226 -10.05 10.53 4.53
C LEU A 226 -11.28 10.31 3.66
N GLU A 227 -11.06 10.17 2.37
CA GLU A 227 -12.06 9.77 1.41
C GLU A 227 -12.21 8.24 1.46
N SER A 228 -13.45 7.75 1.53
CA SER A 228 -13.72 6.31 1.52
C SER A 228 -14.96 6.00 0.71
N LYS A 229 -14.88 4.99 -0.15
CA LYS A 229 -15.98 4.49 -0.96
C LYS A 229 -15.96 2.96 -0.94
N THR A 230 -17.10 2.34 -0.64
CA THR A 230 -17.28 0.88 -0.76
C THR A 230 -17.91 0.58 -2.11
N GLY A 231 -17.30 -0.30 -2.89
CA GLY A 231 -17.84 -0.76 -4.16
C GLY A 231 -19.07 -1.68 -3.96
N SER A 232 -19.86 -1.84 -5.02
CA SER A 232 -21.16 -2.52 -4.97
C SER A 232 -21.08 -4.02 -4.71
N GLY A 233 -20.01 -4.68 -5.13
CA GLY A 233 -19.92 -6.14 -5.19
C GLY A 233 -20.85 -6.75 -6.26
N ASP A 234 -21.12 -6.02 -7.33
CA ASP A 234 -21.99 -6.43 -8.42
C ASP A 234 -21.24 -7.32 -9.41
N PHE A 235 -21.36 -8.64 -9.22
CA PHE A 235 -20.66 -9.62 -10.04
C PHE A 235 -21.20 -9.71 -11.47
N ASP A 236 -22.46 -9.36 -11.72
CA ASP A 236 -23.02 -9.32 -13.07
C ASP A 236 -22.38 -8.18 -13.86
N MET A 237 -22.24 -7.00 -13.23
CA MET A 237 -21.54 -5.87 -13.82
C MET A 237 -20.03 -6.11 -13.99
N ILE A 238 -19.39 -6.83 -13.07
CA ILE A 238 -17.97 -7.22 -13.22
C ILE A 238 -17.83 -8.18 -14.40
N GLN A 239 -18.72 -9.15 -14.53
CA GLN A 239 -18.71 -10.10 -15.65
C GLN A 239 -18.87 -9.37 -17.00
N GLN A 240 -19.89 -8.51 -17.10
CA GLN A 240 -20.09 -7.71 -18.32
C GLN A 240 -18.88 -6.83 -18.65
N THR A 241 -18.29 -6.20 -17.64
CA THR A 241 -17.07 -5.39 -17.83
C THR A 241 -15.91 -6.25 -18.38
N PHE A 242 -15.75 -7.47 -17.88
CA PHE A 242 -14.71 -8.37 -18.37
C PHE A 242 -14.99 -8.90 -19.79
N GLU A 243 -16.27 -9.09 -20.14
CA GLU A 243 -16.71 -9.41 -21.51
C GLU A 243 -16.37 -8.25 -22.47
N ASP A 244 -16.71 -7.03 -22.11
CA ASP A 244 -16.44 -5.82 -22.91
C ASP A 244 -14.92 -5.57 -23.09
N LEU A 245 -14.10 -5.99 -22.11
CA LEU A 245 -12.63 -5.90 -22.17
C LEU A 245 -11.97 -7.11 -22.87
N GLY A 246 -12.75 -8.12 -23.29
CA GLY A 246 -12.23 -9.32 -23.98
C GLY A 246 -11.45 -10.27 -23.08
N PHE A 247 -11.84 -10.40 -21.79
CA PHE A 247 -11.13 -11.25 -20.82
C PHE A 247 -11.65 -12.69 -20.79
N ASP A 248 -11.87 -13.31 -21.96
CA ASP A 248 -12.48 -14.64 -22.15
C ASP A 248 -11.89 -15.73 -21.24
N SER A 249 -10.60 -15.67 -20.99
CA SER A 249 -9.93 -16.69 -20.14
C SER A 249 -10.34 -16.61 -18.68
N MET A 250 -10.77 -15.44 -18.20
CA MET A 250 -11.27 -15.22 -16.85
C MET A 250 -12.75 -15.58 -16.73
N LEU A 251 -13.48 -15.53 -17.84
CA LEU A 251 -14.93 -15.78 -17.93
C LEU A 251 -15.29 -17.25 -18.17
N LYS A 252 -14.28 -18.12 -18.42
CA LYS A 252 -14.56 -19.57 -18.47
C LYS A 252 -15.22 -20.01 -17.18
N GLU A 253 -16.32 -20.75 -17.27
CA GLU A 253 -17.20 -21.11 -16.16
C GLU A 253 -16.46 -21.51 -14.86
N LYS A 254 -15.52 -22.45 -14.94
CA LYS A 254 -14.71 -22.87 -13.80
C LYS A 254 -13.87 -21.72 -13.19
N THR A 255 -13.34 -20.84 -14.02
CA THR A 255 -12.50 -19.71 -13.59
C THR A 255 -13.37 -18.63 -12.98
N TRP A 256 -14.50 -18.31 -13.62
CA TRP A 256 -15.43 -17.31 -13.17
C TRP A 256 -16.10 -17.69 -11.83
N ASN A 257 -16.59 -18.93 -11.68
CA ASN A 257 -17.15 -19.41 -10.43
C ASN A 257 -16.13 -19.33 -9.27
N LYS A 258 -14.86 -19.64 -9.54
CA LYS A 258 -13.79 -19.45 -8.56
C LYS A 258 -13.54 -17.97 -8.24
N TYR A 259 -13.67 -17.11 -9.24
CA TYR A 259 -13.54 -15.67 -9.11
C TYR A 259 -14.61 -15.10 -8.19
N VAL A 260 -15.87 -15.36 -8.48
CA VAL A 260 -17.02 -14.96 -7.66
C VAL A 260 -16.87 -15.45 -6.22
N LYS A 261 -16.63 -16.75 -6.03
CA LYS A 261 -16.45 -17.35 -4.70
C LYS A 261 -15.35 -16.69 -3.87
N THR A 262 -14.30 -16.17 -4.50
CA THR A 262 -13.21 -15.50 -3.77
C THR A 262 -13.67 -14.19 -3.14
N PHE A 263 -14.56 -13.45 -3.80
CA PHE A 263 -14.97 -12.11 -3.37
C PHE A 263 -16.35 -12.07 -2.74
N GLU A 264 -17.21 -13.06 -2.99
CA GLU A 264 -18.57 -13.14 -2.46
C GLU A 264 -18.61 -13.10 -0.92
N GLY A 265 -17.61 -13.73 -0.27
CA GLY A 265 -17.48 -13.71 1.19
C GLY A 265 -17.29 -12.31 1.78
N LEU A 266 -16.74 -11.36 1.00
CA LEU A 266 -16.55 -9.97 1.43
C LEU A 266 -17.87 -9.19 1.45
N GLN A 267 -18.83 -9.51 0.59
CA GLN A 267 -20.18 -8.92 0.61
C GLN A 267 -20.95 -9.26 1.89
N TRP A 268 -20.87 -10.50 2.34
CA TRP A 268 -21.54 -10.95 3.56
C TRP A 268 -21.06 -10.18 4.78
N CYS A 269 -19.78 -9.94 4.89
CA CYS A 269 -19.22 -9.20 6.01
C CYS A 269 -19.69 -7.73 6.02
N THR A 270 -19.75 -7.09 4.86
CA THR A 270 -20.26 -5.71 4.70
C THR A 270 -21.75 -5.62 5.04
N TYR A 271 -22.56 -6.60 4.64
CA TYR A 271 -23.99 -6.66 4.92
C TYR A 271 -24.25 -6.89 6.42
N GLN A 272 -23.55 -7.81 7.05
CA GLN A 272 -23.66 -8.09 8.49
C GLN A 272 -23.29 -6.87 9.34
N MET A 273 -22.24 -6.12 8.98
CA MET A 273 -21.85 -4.90 9.69
C MET A 273 -22.89 -3.77 9.52
N LYS A 274 -23.50 -3.62 8.35
CA LYS A 274 -24.62 -2.68 8.17
C LYS A 274 -25.85 -3.07 8.99
N TYR A 275 -26.20 -4.35 9.04
CA TYR A 275 -27.35 -4.84 9.81
C TYR A 275 -27.13 -4.71 11.33
N LYS A 276 -25.91 -4.98 11.81
CA LYS A 276 -25.54 -4.81 13.21
C LYS A 276 -25.62 -3.36 13.66
N LYS A 277 -25.16 -2.41 12.82
CA LYS A 277 -25.31 -0.96 13.08
C LYS A 277 -26.78 -0.49 13.08
N LEU A 278 -27.66 -1.13 12.30
CA LEU A 278 -29.11 -0.84 12.28
C LEU A 278 -29.85 -1.42 13.47
N CYS A 279 -29.33 -2.48 14.09
CA CYS A 279 -29.93 -3.09 15.29
C CYS A 279 -29.40 -2.49 16.60
N GLU A 280 -28.28 -1.75 16.56
CA GLU A 280 -27.65 -1.08 17.71
C GLU A 280 -28.00 0.43 17.77
N ALA A 281 -28.74 0.95 16.79
CA ALA A 281 -29.27 2.31 16.74
C ALA A 281 -30.76 2.37 17.03
#